data_2951858202eb8f574ee5db8463760aa4
#
_entry.id   2951858202eb8f574ee5db8463760aa4
#
_cell.length_a   1.000
_cell.length_b   1.000
_cell.length_c   1.000
_cell.angle_alpha   90.00
_cell.angle_beta   90.00
_cell.angle_gamma   90.00
#
_symmetry.space_group_name_H-M   'P 1'
#
loop_
_entity.id
_entity.type
_entity.pdbx_description
1 polymer ?
#
loop_
_entity_poly.entity_id
_entity_poly.type
_entity_poly.pdbx_seq_one_letter_code
_entity_poly.pdbx_strand_id
1 'polypeptide(L)'
;MPDGGQPVERTAREEAVLATLDRQAAAIAHLRELAERATGDDRALAWVSLAAHLERAVRDHQPLLRARRLEALAPDLAAHQSLLERHVGAARAAVTALDADARRAAERRHGRRIAVIGKGGAGKSMISATVARLLARQGRNVFLADLDSSHGTGFSLGIGTTFAELPPEALEEHGGSSYGWRLASGLLPHQAVHRHAVTGPDGVRFLTLGKIGDPAEQRARRSVVALRQILGGFAEPGWDLIGDLEAGPTTPFERYHSFADRVVVVVGPAWRSALTARRLLPIVAGTPTIIVTNRFRDEPDHPGLVPEVRVPFDPAVAEAERAGRAPLDEAPGSPAMVACEQLVELLTGEQDRQSDREVVP
;
A
#
# COMPACT_ATOMS: atom_id res chain seq x y z
N MET A 1 -3.78 -51.46 -9.61
CA MET A 1 -4.71 -50.52 -9.01
C MET A 1 -3.89 -49.30 -8.60
N PRO A 2 -3.96 -48.15 -9.29
CA PRO A 2 -3.32 -46.95 -8.77
C PRO A 2 -4.13 -46.40 -7.60
N ASP A 3 -3.43 -46.14 -6.51
CA ASP A 3 -3.90 -45.60 -5.26
C ASP A 3 -4.62 -44.26 -5.51
N GLY A 4 -5.93 -44.24 -5.27
CA GLY A 4 -6.73 -43.01 -5.33
C GLY A 4 -6.44 -42.17 -4.09
N GLY A 5 -5.37 -41.37 -4.16
CA GLY A 5 -5.07 -40.40 -3.13
C GLY A 5 -6.26 -39.47 -2.94
N GLN A 6 -6.91 -39.53 -1.79
CA GLN A 6 -7.90 -38.53 -1.39
C GLN A 6 -7.26 -37.14 -1.48
N PRO A 7 -7.97 -36.14 -2.04
CA PRO A 7 -7.45 -34.79 -2.06
C PRO A 7 -7.19 -34.37 -0.60
N VAL A 8 -5.94 -34.00 -0.31
CA VAL A 8 -5.54 -33.47 0.99
C VAL A 8 -6.37 -32.22 1.23
N GLU A 9 -7.23 -32.25 2.25
CA GLU A 9 -8.07 -31.09 2.61
C GLU A 9 -7.14 -29.97 3.10
N ARG A 10 -7.02 -28.91 2.28
CA ARG A 10 -6.16 -27.77 2.58
C ARG A 10 -6.80 -26.89 3.65
N THR A 11 -5.99 -26.36 4.54
CA THR A 11 -6.45 -25.41 5.54
C THR A 11 -6.80 -24.05 4.88
N ALA A 12 -7.72 -23.29 5.45
CA ALA A 12 -8.08 -21.94 4.98
C ALA A 12 -6.86 -21.00 4.84
N ARG A 13 -5.82 -21.22 5.66
CA ARG A 13 -4.56 -20.48 5.59
C ARG A 13 -3.73 -20.87 4.36
N GLU A 14 -3.64 -22.14 4.05
CA GLU A 14 -2.93 -22.63 2.86
C GLU A 14 -3.61 -22.13 1.59
N GLU A 15 -4.92 -22.17 1.55
CA GLU A 15 -5.69 -21.62 0.44
C GLU A 15 -5.48 -20.10 0.27
N ALA A 16 -5.42 -19.34 1.37
CA ALA A 16 -5.12 -17.90 1.33
C ALA A 16 -3.72 -17.61 0.79
N VAL A 17 -2.73 -18.46 1.12
CA VAL A 17 -1.38 -18.37 0.55
C VAL A 17 -1.42 -18.65 -0.94
N LEU A 18 -2.00 -19.74 -1.39
CA LEU A 18 -2.11 -20.09 -2.80
C LEU A 18 -2.79 -18.97 -3.60
N ALA A 19 -3.91 -18.48 -3.12
CA ALA A 19 -4.60 -17.36 -3.75
C ALA A 19 -3.74 -16.07 -3.83
N THR A 20 -2.80 -15.89 -2.93
CA THR A 20 -1.82 -14.79 -2.99
C THR A 20 -0.78 -15.05 -4.08
N LEU A 21 -0.24 -16.27 -4.18
CA LEU A 21 0.71 -16.66 -5.21
C LEU A 21 0.10 -16.53 -6.61
N ASP A 22 -1.13 -16.99 -6.80
CA ASP A 22 -1.86 -16.88 -8.06
C ASP A 22 -2.05 -15.43 -8.50
N ARG A 23 -2.39 -14.54 -7.55
CA ARG A 23 -2.54 -13.11 -7.85
C ARG A 23 -1.20 -12.44 -8.17
N GLN A 24 -0.13 -12.81 -7.48
CA GLN A 24 1.19 -12.33 -7.83
C GLN A 24 1.58 -12.77 -9.24
N ALA A 25 1.34 -14.03 -9.59
CA ALA A 25 1.58 -14.55 -10.93
C ALA A 25 0.76 -13.80 -11.98
N ALA A 26 -0.51 -13.53 -11.73
CA ALA A 26 -1.37 -12.75 -12.62
C ALA A 26 -0.90 -11.29 -12.77
N ALA A 27 -0.48 -10.64 -11.70
CA ALA A 27 0.07 -9.29 -11.73
C ALA A 27 1.37 -9.22 -12.54
N ILE A 28 2.25 -10.21 -12.37
CA ILE A 28 3.49 -10.33 -13.14
C ILE A 28 3.19 -10.51 -14.63
N ALA A 29 2.24 -11.40 -14.97
CA ALA A 29 1.83 -11.63 -16.35
C ALA A 29 1.25 -10.36 -16.99
N HIS A 30 0.39 -9.63 -16.27
CA HIS A 30 -0.19 -8.37 -16.72
C HIS A 30 0.88 -7.29 -16.98
N LEU A 31 1.77 -7.03 -16.01
CA LEU A 31 2.84 -6.05 -16.18
C LEU A 31 3.79 -6.41 -17.32
N ARG A 32 4.07 -7.70 -17.49
CA ARG A 32 4.90 -8.18 -18.59
C ARG A 32 4.22 -7.94 -19.93
N GLU A 33 2.93 -8.25 -20.06
CA GLU A 33 2.15 -7.99 -21.26
C GLU A 33 2.15 -6.51 -21.62
N LEU A 34 1.97 -5.62 -20.62
CA LEU A 34 2.09 -4.18 -20.81
C LEU A 34 3.47 -3.79 -21.32
N ALA A 35 4.54 -4.32 -20.72
CA ALA A 35 5.92 -4.01 -21.07
C ALA A 35 6.30 -4.50 -22.49
N GLU A 36 5.74 -5.64 -22.92
CA GLU A 36 5.98 -6.20 -24.25
C GLU A 36 5.21 -5.45 -25.36
N ARG A 37 4.01 -4.93 -25.05
CA ARG A 37 3.16 -4.20 -25.99
C ARG A 37 3.45 -2.71 -26.08
N ALA A 38 3.92 -2.11 -25.00
CA ALA A 38 4.20 -0.68 -24.96
C ALA A 38 5.43 -0.29 -25.81
N THR A 39 5.48 0.97 -26.21
CA THR A 39 6.58 1.56 -26.98
C THR A 39 7.08 2.83 -26.29
N GLY A 40 8.30 3.26 -26.63
CA GLY A 40 8.88 4.51 -26.11
C GLY A 40 8.95 4.53 -24.57
N ASP A 41 8.60 5.66 -23.97
CA ASP A 41 8.66 5.91 -22.53
C ASP A 41 7.73 4.99 -21.71
N ASP A 42 6.59 4.62 -22.25
CA ASP A 42 5.65 3.75 -21.55
C ASP A 42 6.18 2.31 -21.46
N ARG A 43 6.97 1.87 -22.44
CA ARG A 43 7.68 0.57 -22.36
C ARG A 43 8.73 0.59 -21.25
N ALA A 44 9.51 1.68 -21.18
CA ALA A 44 10.51 1.83 -20.11
C ALA A 44 9.85 1.82 -18.72
N LEU A 45 8.77 2.58 -18.55
CA LEU A 45 8.00 2.64 -17.31
C LEU A 45 7.41 1.27 -16.94
N ALA A 46 6.88 0.52 -17.89
CA ALA A 46 6.32 -0.81 -17.64
C ALA A 46 7.40 -1.81 -17.20
N TRP A 47 8.59 -1.82 -17.82
CA TRP A 47 9.70 -2.68 -17.40
C TRP A 47 10.24 -2.32 -16.01
N VAL A 48 10.40 -1.03 -15.69
CA VAL A 48 10.80 -0.58 -14.35
C VAL A 48 9.74 -0.99 -13.32
N SER A 49 8.46 -0.80 -13.63
CA SER A 49 7.36 -1.20 -12.74
C SER A 49 7.28 -2.72 -12.52
N LEU A 50 7.55 -3.52 -13.55
CA LEU A 50 7.63 -4.97 -13.43
C LEU A 50 8.82 -5.38 -12.54
N ALA A 51 10.00 -4.79 -12.75
CA ALA A 51 11.18 -5.09 -11.94
C ALA A 51 10.92 -4.81 -10.45
N ALA A 52 10.39 -3.63 -10.11
CA ALA A 52 10.05 -3.26 -8.75
C ALA A 52 8.96 -4.18 -8.14
N HIS A 53 7.95 -4.58 -8.93
CA HIS A 53 6.93 -5.54 -8.47
C HIS A 53 7.54 -6.90 -8.15
N LEU A 54 8.43 -7.40 -8.99
CA LEU A 54 9.13 -8.66 -8.79
C LEU A 54 10.04 -8.64 -7.55
N GLU A 55 10.75 -7.55 -7.30
CA GLU A 55 11.58 -7.40 -6.10
C GLU A 55 10.75 -7.47 -4.81
N ARG A 56 9.56 -6.83 -4.79
CA ARG A 56 8.62 -6.97 -3.68
C ARG A 56 8.12 -8.40 -3.55
N ALA A 57 7.72 -9.03 -4.64
CA ALA A 57 7.22 -10.40 -4.63
C ALA A 57 8.29 -11.39 -4.10
N VAL A 58 9.54 -11.23 -4.47
CA VAL A 58 10.67 -12.03 -3.93
C VAL A 58 10.84 -11.80 -2.43
N ARG A 59 10.85 -10.53 -1.99
CA ARG A 59 10.95 -10.18 -0.56
C ARG A 59 9.82 -10.82 0.26
N ASP A 60 8.59 -10.80 -0.25
CA ASP A 60 7.42 -11.34 0.43
C ASP A 60 7.37 -12.87 0.40
N HIS A 61 7.97 -13.50 -0.60
CA HIS A 61 8.01 -14.94 -0.75
C HIS A 61 9.01 -15.63 0.20
N GLN A 62 10.13 -14.99 0.49
CA GLN A 62 11.19 -15.56 1.33
C GLN A 62 10.74 -16.05 2.72
N PRO A 63 9.90 -15.31 3.48
CA PRO A 63 9.37 -15.81 4.75
C PRO A 63 8.42 -17.00 4.59
N LEU A 64 7.72 -17.13 3.46
CA LEU A 64 6.81 -18.25 3.21
C LEU A 64 7.59 -19.55 3.01
N LEU A 65 8.71 -19.51 2.29
CA LEU A 65 9.61 -20.66 2.10
C LEU A 65 10.17 -21.20 3.42
N ARG A 66 10.31 -20.36 4.45
CA ARG A 66 10.86 -20.72 5.75
C ARG A 66 9.79 -21.12 6.78
N ALA A 67 8.53 -21.02 6.41
CA ALA A 67 7.42 -21.25 7.34
C ALA A 67 7.09 -22.74 7.45
N ARG A 68 7.59 -23.43 8.50
CA ARG A 68 7.30 -24.84 8.79
C ARG A 68 5.81 -25.21 8.73
N ARG A 69 4.92 -24.24 9.00
CA ARG A 69 3.47 -24.44 8.96
C ARG A 69 2.89 -24.53 7.53
N LEU A 70 3.73 -24.37 6.50
CA LEU A 70 3.37 -24.41 5.08
C LEU A 70 4.07 -25.56 4.36
N GLU A 71 4.51 -26.59 5.05
CA GLU A 71 5.21 -27.74 4.45
C GLU A 71 4.36 -28.43 3.38
N ALA A 72 3.04 -28.48 3.57
CA ALA A 72 2.12 -29.03 2.57
C ALA A 72 2.10 -28.25 1.25
N LEU A 73 2.50 -26.97 1.26
CA LEU A 73 2.60 -26.11 0.10
C LEU A 73 4.01 -26.02 -0.49
N ALA A 74 4.96 -26.84 -0.01
CA ALA A 74 6.34 -26.75 -0.49
C ALA A 74 6.48 -26.87 -2.01
N PRO A 75 5.75 -27.75 -2.73
CA PRO A 75 5.80 -27.78 -4.18
C PRO A 75 5.28 -26.51 -4.85
N ASP A 76 4.16 -25.96 -4.38
CA ASP A 76 3.54 -24.74 -4.92
C ASP A 76 4.46 -23.54 -4.68
N LEU A 77 5.07 -23.44 -3.48
CA LEU A 77 6.03 -22.40 -3.12
C LEU A 77 7.30 -22.49 -3.98
N ALA A 78 7.82 -23.69 -4.23
CA ALA A 78 8.99 -23.89 -5.08
C ALA A 78 8.70 -23.54 -6.56
N ALA A 79 7.52 -23.90 -7.06
CA ALA A 79 7.08 -23.53 -8.41
C ALA A 79 6.96 -22.01 -8.54
N HIS A 80 6.40 -21.34 -7.54
CA HIS A 80 6.30 -19.87 -7.54
C HIS A 80 7.67 -19.20 -7.43
N GLN A 81 8.60 -19.73 -6.61
CA GLN A 81 9.98 -19.25 -6.55
C GLN A 81 10.65 -19.30 -7.93
N SER A 82 10.52 -20.43 -8.62
CA SER A 82 11.07 -20.59 -9.97
C SER A 82 10.45 -19.62 -10.99
N LEU A 83 9.15 -19.30 -10.83
CA LEU A 83 8.48 -18.29 -11.64
C LEU A 83 9.10 -16.92 -11.38
N LEU A 84 9.23 -16.51 -10.11
CA LEU A 84 9.83 -15.24 -9.73
C LEU A 84 11.26 -15.09 -10.28
N GLU A 85 12.12 -16.10 -10.13
CA GLU A 85 13.50 -16.08 -10.58
C GLU A 85 13.62 -15.88 -12.11
N ARG A 86 12.78 -16.57 -12.88
CA ARG A 86 12.76 -16.40 -14.35
C ARG A 86 12.36 -14.98 -14.74
N HIS A 87 11.35 -14.43 -14.10
CA HIS A 87 10.86 -13.08 -14.43
C HIS A 87 11.80 -11.98 -13.95
N VAL A 88 12.43 -12.14 -12.76
CA VAL A 88 13.45 -11.20 -12.26
C VAL A 88 14.62 -11.09 -13.25
N GLY A 89 15.13 -12.21 -13.72
CA GLY A 89 16.24 -12.22 -14.71
C GLY A 89 15.85 -11.47 -16.00
N ALA A 90 14.66 -11.77 -16.54
CA ALA A 90 14.17 -11.13 -17.75
C ALA A 90 13.92 -9.62 -17.57
N ALA A 91 13.30 -9.21 -16.46
CA ALA A 91 13.03 -7.82 -16.17
C ALA A 91 14.30 -6.99 -15.97
N ARG A 92 15.26 -7.52 -15.22
CA ARG A 92 16.58 -6.87 -15.02
C ARG A 92 17.33 -6.70 -16.34
N ALA A 93 17.36 -7.72 -17.18
CA ALA A 93 17.98 -7.63 -18.50
C ALA A 93 17.30 -6.55 -19.36
N ALA A 94 15.96 -6.50 -19.36
CA ALA A 94 15.20 -5.50 -20.10
C ALA A 94 15.47 -4.08 -19.60
N VAL A 95 15.47 -3.86 -18.27
CA VAL A 95 15.78 -2.54 -17.66
C VAL A 95 17.23 -2.12 -17.96
N THR A 96 18.18 -3.06 -17.91
CA THR A 96 19.59 -2.77 -18.24
C THR A 96 19.77 -2.39 -19.71
N ALA A 97 18.94 -2.94 -20.60
CA ALA A 97 18.96 -2.65 -22.02
C ALA A 97 18.28 -1.31 -22.40
N LEU A 98 17.59 -0.65 -21.45
CA LEU A 98 17.02 0.67 -21.70
C LEU A 98 18.12 1.72 -21.86
N ASP A 99 17.85 2.71 -22.72
CA ASP A 99 18.66 3.94 -22.75
C ASP A 99 18.67 4.59 -21.35
N ALA A 100 19.81 5.17 -20.97
CA ALA A 100 20.01 5.71 -19.63
C ALA A 100 19.03 6.86 -19.30
N ASP A 101 18.65 7.69 -20.27
CA ASP A 101 17.71 8.77 -20.05
C ASP A 101 16.28 8.25 -19.93
N ALA A 102 15.90 7.30 -20.78
CA ALA A 102 14.60 6.62 -20.71
C ALA A 102 14.45 5.86 -19.38
N ARG A 103 15.51 5.21 -18.92
CA ARG A 103 15.51 4.51 -17.61
C ARG A 103 15.32 5.50 -16.47
N ARG A 104 16.09 6.59 -16.40
CA ARG A 104 15.93 7.64 -15.39
C ARG A 104 14.55 8.27 -15.41
N ALA A 105 14.00 8.55 -16.59
CA ALA A 105 12.65 9.08 -16.75
C ALA A 105 11.58 8.09 -16.21
N ALA A 106 11.74 6.80 -16.50
CA ALA A 106 10.86 5.74 -16.00
C ALA A 106 10.94 5.58 -14.48
N GLU A 107 12.15 5.61 -13.90
CA GLU A 107 12.39 5.54 -12.46
C GLU A 107 11.75 6.73 -11.71
N ARG A 108 11.79 7.94 -12.26
CA ARG A 108 11.07 9.10 -11.71
C ARG A 108 9.55 8.97 -11.79
N ARG A 109 9.03 8.37 -12.85
CA ARG A 109 7.58 8.14 -13.07
C ARG A 109 7.07 6.88 -12.37
N HIS A 110 7.97 5.99 -11.94
CA HIS A 110 7.58 4.76 -11.26
C HIS A 110 6.72 5.06 -10.03
N GLY A 111 5.63 4.31 -9.89
CA GLY A 111 4.68 4.48 -8.79
C GLY A 111 5.25 4.03 -7.45
N ARG A 112 5.00 4.80 -6.42
CA ARG A 112 5.41 4.54 -5.03
C ARG A 112 4.34 3.77 -4.31
N ARG A 113 4.74 2.97 -3.33
CA ARG A 113 3.83 2.22 -2.47
C ARG A 113 4.11 2.58 -1.03
N ILE A 114 3.17 3.27 -0.42
CA ILE A 114 3.32 3.90 0.88
C ILE A 114 2.31 3.29 1.85
N ALA A 115 2.78 2.77 2.97
CA ALA A 115 1.94 2.39 4.10
C ALA A 115 2.02 3.46 5.19
N VAL A 116 0.90 3.97 5.63
CA VAL A 116 0.81 4.91 6.75
C VAL A 116 0.31 4.16 7.98
N ILE A 117 1.13 4.13 9.03
CA ILE A 117 0.88 3.39 10.27
C ILE A 117 1.06 4.27 11.49
N GLY A 118 0.53 3.87 12.62
CA GLY A 118 0.67 4.60 13.88
C GLY A 118 -0.49 4.34 14.83
N LYS A 119 -0.47 4.99 15.98
CA LYS A 119 -1.54 4.87 16.98
C LYS A 119 -2.84 5.54 16.51
N GLY A 120 -4.00 5.02 16.96
CA GLY A 120 -5.29 5.70 16.79
C GLY A 120 -5.26 7.13 17.31
N GLY A 121 -5.79 8.07 16.52
CA GLY A 121 -5.80 9.49 16.82
C GLY A 121 -4.47 10.22 16.56
N ALA A 122 -3.44 9.56 16.03
CA ALA A 122 -2.18 10.23 15.65
C ALA A 122 -2.31 11.12 14.39
N GLY A 123 -3.41 11.00 13.63
CA GLY A 123 -3.65 11.79 12.41
C GLY A 123 -3.22 11.11 11.12
N LYS A 124 -3.11 9.78 11.11
CA LYS A 124 -2.77 8.99 9.92
C LYS A 124 -3.63 9.35 8.71
N SER A 125 -4.95 9.33 8.89
CA SER A 125 -5.93 9.55 7.81
C SER A 125 -5.82 10.94 7.19
N MET A 126 -5.56 11.96 8.01
CA MET A 126 -5.29 13.32 7.51
C MET A 126 -4.01 13.34 6.67
N ILE A 127 -2.93 12.75 7.16
CA ILE A 127 -1.65 12.68 6.43
C ILE A 127 -1.80 11.86 5.15
N SER A 128 -2.44 10.67 5.20
CA SER A 128 -2.65 9.80 4.04
C SER A 128 -3.44 10.50 2.93
N ALA A 129 -4.55 11.15 3.30
CA ALA A 129 -5.40 11.86 2.34
C ALA A 129 -4.69 13.10 1.76
N THR A 130 -3.99 13.87 2.59
CA THR A 130 -3.25 15.07 2.15
C THR A 130 -2.12 14.67 1.20
N VAL A 131 -1.30 13.67 1.55
CA VAL A 131 -0.21 13.16 0.69
C VAL A 131 -0.76 12.64 -0.64
N ALA A 132 -1.88 11.89 -0.61
CA ALA A 132 -2.52 11.39 -1.82
C ALA A 132 -2.92 12.53 -2.78
N ARG A 133 -3.54 13.57 -2.25
CA ARG A 133 -3.97 14.74 -3.04
C ARG A 133 -2.80 15.57 -3.54
N LEU A 134 -1.78 15.78 -2.72
CA LEU A 134 -0.57 16.51 -3.13
C LEU A 134 0.17 15.78 -4.26
N LEU A 135 0.31 14.46 -4.19
CA LEU A 135 0.86 13.66 -5.29
C LEU A 135 0.00 13.76 -6.55
N ALA A 136 -1.33 13.71 -6.42
CA ALA A 136 -2.24 13.85 -7.55
C ALA A 136 -2.15 15.25 -8.20
N ARG A 137 -2.00 16.33 -7.41
CA ARG A 137 -1.75 17.70 -7.90
C ARG A 137 -0.43 17.84 -8.65
N GLN A 138 0.54 16.94 -8.38
CA GLN A 138 1.77 16.83 -9.17
C GLN A 138 1.59 16.05 -10.48
N GLY A 139 0.34 15.70 -10.86
CA GLY A 139 0.02 14.99 -12.09
C GLY A 139 0.21 13.47 -11.98
N ARG A 140 0.31 12.92 -10.79
CA ARG A 140 0.46 11.47 -10.55
C ARG A 140 -0.90 10.79 -10.46
N ASN A 141 -1.00 9.56 -10.98
CA ASN A 141 -2.15 8.71 -10.71
C ASN A 141 -2.03 8.12 -9.30
N VAL A 142 -3.03 8.34 -8.46
CA VAL A 142 -2.98 7.92 -7.05
C VAL A 142 -4.17 7.05 -6.70
N PHE A 143 -3.88 5.91 -6.06
CA PHE A 143 -4.87 5.08 -5.39
C PHE A 143 -4.64 5.12 -3.88
N LEU A 144 -5.66 5.52 -3.13
CA LEU A 144 -5.70 5.54 -1.67
C LEU A 144 -6.67 4.48 -1.16
N ALA A 145 -6.18 3.58 -0.32
CA ALA A 145 -7.00 2.58 0.36
C ALA A 145 -7.06 2.88 1.86
N ASP A 146 -8.26 2.96 2.42
CA ASP A 146 -8.50 3.10 3.86
C ASP A 146 -8.85 1.74 4.47
N LEU A 147 -7.94 1.20 5.29
CA LEU A 147 -8.10 -0.04 6.02
C LEU A 147 -8.45 0.20 7.51
N ASP A 148 -8.78 1.43 7.89
CA ASP A 148 -9.25 1.76 9.24
C ASP A 148 -10.78 1.78 9.25
N SER A 149 -11.37 1.01 10.15
CA SER A 149 -12.82 0.95 10.33
C SER A 149 -13.45 2.25 10.85
N SER A 150 -12.64 3.23 11.26
CA SER A 150 -13.10 4.54 11.76
C SER A 150 -13.45 5.55 10.65
N HIS A 151 -13.12 5.27 9.38
CA HIS A 151 -13.50 6.05 8.18
C HIS A 151 -13.09 7.53 8.17
N GLY A 152 -12.00 7.88 8.85
CA GLY A 152 -11.52 9.27 8.90
C GLY A 152 -10.97 9.78 7.56
N THR A 153 -10.47 8.87 6.72
CA THR A 153 -9.77 9.20 5.48
C THR A 153 -10.68 9.84 4.44
N GLY A 154 -11.93 9.40 4.32
CA GLY A 154 -12.90 9.99 3.39
C GLY A 154 -13.19 11.46 3.66
N PHE A 155 -13.31 11.86 4.92
CA PHE A 155 -13.48 13.27 5.31
C PHE A 155 -12.23 14.08 5.00
N SER A 156 -11.06 13.57 5.39
CA SER A 156 -9.79 14.24 5.13
C SER A 156 -9.46 14.34 3.63
N LEU A 157 -9.97 13.40 2.82
CA LEU A 157 -9.88 13.43 1.37
C LEU A 157 -10.81 14.47 0.73
N GLY A 158 -11.95 14.79 1.36
CA GLY A 158 -12.94 15.73 0.85
C GLY A 158 -14.14 15.08 0.14
N ILE A 159 -14.35 13.77 0.35
CA ILE A 159 -15.54 13.05 -0.18
C ILE A 159 -16.61 12.81 0.88
N GLY A 160 -16.35 13.24 2.12
CA GLY A 160 -17.31 13.16 3.23
C GLY A 160 -17.73 11.74 3.54
N THR A 161 -19.04 11.50 3.56
CA THR A 161 -19.66 10.20 3.84
C THR A 161 -19.87 9.32 2.60
N THR A 162 -19.23 9.65 1.48
CA THR A 162 -19.35 8.83 0.27
C THR A 162 -18.81 7.42 0.54
N PHE A 163 -19.66 6.43 0.31
CA PHE A 163 -19.30 5.03 0.49
C PHE A 163 -18.46 4.56 -0.69
N ALA A 164 -17.23 4.23 -0.41
CA ALA A 164 -16.26 3.71 -1.39
C ALA A 164 -15.90 2.25 -1.08
N GLU A 165 -16.89 1.47 -0.69
CA GLU A 165 -16.75 0.06 -0.35
C GLU A 165 -16.75 -0.80 -1.61
N LEU A 166 -16.08 -1.96 -1.53
CA LEU A 166 -16.23 -2.98 -2.57
C LEU A 166 -17.67 -3.53 -2.57
N PRO A 167 -18.35 -3.54 -3.72
CA PRO A 167 -19.70 -4.08 -3.79
C PRO A 167 -19.70 -5.61 -3.66
N PRO A 168 -20.84 -6.24 -3.28
CA PRO A 168 -20.92 -7.67 -3.06
C PRO A 168 -20.45 -8.53 -4.24
N GLU A 169 -20.69 -8.09 -5.47
CA GLU A 169 -20.28 -8.77 -6.70
C GLU A 169 -18.75 -8.77 -6.93
N ALA A 170 -18.03 -7.87 -6.28
CA ALA A 170 -16.57 -7.84 -6.30
C ALA A 170 -15.94 -8.80 -5.27
N LEU A 171 -16.76 -9.45 -4.45
CA LEU A 171 -16.35 -10.30 -3.34
C LEU A 171 -16.92 -11.70 -3.50
N GLU A 172 -16.13 -12.72 -3.14
CA GLU A 172 -16.58 -14.11 -3.04
C GLU A 172 -16.22 -14.69 -1.67
N GLU A 173 -17.09 -15.54 -1.14
CA GLU A 173 -16.82 -16.31 0.07
C GLU A 173 -16.00 -17.55 -0.26
N HIS A 174 -14.97 -17.81 0.53
CA HIS A 174 -14.14 -19.00 0.39
C HIS A 174 -13.91 -19.62 1.78
N GLY A 175 -14.34 -20.86 1.98
CA GLY A 175 -14.06 -21.61 3.20
C GLY A 175 -14.87 -21.28 4.43
N GLY A 176 -16.01 -20.58 4.34
CA GLY A 176 -17.00 -20.48 5.44
C GLY A 176 -16.58 -19.73 6.71
N SER A 177 -15.44 -19.04 6.71
CA SER A 177 -14.98 -18.25 7.86
C SER A 177 -15.10 -16.74 7.61
N SER A 178 -15.15 -15.93 8.68
CA SER A 178 -15.13 -14.46 8.58
C SER A 178 -13.90 -13.89 7.86
N TYR A 179 -12.84 -14.67 7.68
CA TYR A 179 -11.64 -14.37 6.90
C TYR A 179 -11.68 -14.95 5.48
N GLY A 180 -12.76 -15.64 5.11
CA GLY A 180 -12.89 -16.32 3.83
C GLY A 180 -13.33 -15.45 2.67
N TRP A 181 -13.58 -14.17 2.86
CA TRP A 181 -13.99 -13.26 1.81
C TRP A 181 -12.78 -12.64 1.11
N ARG A 182 -12.74 -12.72 -0.21
CA ARG A 182 -11.66 -12.24 -1.06
C ARG A 182 -12.22 -11.60 -2.32
N LEU A 183 -11.37 -11.02 -3.15
CA LEU A 183 -11.77 -10.59 -4.49
C LEU A 183 -12.35 -11.77 -5.26
N ALA A 184 -13.45 -11.50 -5.96
CA ALA A 184 -14.12 -12.48 -6.82
C ALA A 184 -13.14 -13.07 -7.83
N SER A 185 -13.33 -14.36 -8.13
CA SER A 185 -12.51 -15.09 -9.09
C SER A 185 -12.53 -14.39 -10.46
N GLY A 186 -11.35 -14.22 -11.04
CA GLY A 186 -11.16 -13.52 -12.32
C GLY A 186 -11.16 -11.98 -12.22
N LEU A 187 -11.43 -11.38 -11.06
CA LEU A 187 -11.29 -9.93 -10.85
C LEU A 187 -9.86 -9.60 -10.41
N LEU A 188 -9.07 -8.99 -11.28
CA LEU A 188 -7.71 -8.55 -10.94
C LEU A 188 -7.73 -7.28 -10.07
N PRO A 189 -6.73 -7.07 -9.19
CA PRO A 189 -6.65 -5.92 -8.29
C PRO A 189 -6.78 -4.56 -8.98
N HIS A 190 -6.09 -4.34 -10.11
CA HIS A 190 -6.21 -3.10 -10.87
C HIS A 190 -7.61 -2.94 -11.47
N GLN A 191 -8.23 -4.01 -11.95
CA GLN A 191 -9.61 -3.97 -12.46
C GLN A 191 -10.61 -3.63 -11.36
N ALA A 192 -10.40 -4.15 -10.13
CA ALA A 192 -11.23 -3.80 -8.98
C ALA A 192 -11.17 -2.31 -8.68
N VAL A 193 -9.96 -1.71 -8.68
CA VAL A 193 -9.78 -0.28 -8.47
C VAL A 193 -10.43 0.54 -9.60
N HIS A 194 -10.20 0.18 -10.87
CA HIS A 194 -10.79 0.91 -11.99
C HIS A 194 -12.32 0.86 -12.02
N ARG A 195 -12.91 -0.27 -11.62
CA ARG A 195 -14.37 -0.46 -11.65
C ARG A 195 -15.08 0.11 -10.43
N HIS A 196 -14.49 -0.01 -9.25
CA HIS A 196 -15.21 0.19 -7.99
C HIS A 196 -14.66 1.35 -7.13
N ALA A 197 -13.42 1.82 -7.35
CA ALA A 197 -12.92 2.95 -6.60
C ALA A 197 -13.64 4.25 -6.97
N VAL A 198 -14.05 4.99 -5.95
CA VAL A 198 -14.60 6.33 -6.11
C VAL A 198 -13.49 7.29 -6.53
N THR A 199 -13.80 8.22 -7.42
CA THR A 199 -12.89 9.32 -7.77
C THR A 199 -13.16 10.49 -6.84
N GLY A 200 -12.19 10.80 -6.00
CA GLY A 200 -12.19 11.95 -5.11
C GLY A 200 -11.59 13.21 -5.75
N PRO A 201 -11.42 14.27 -4.95
CA PRO A 201 -10.73 15.49 -5.38
C PRO A 201 -9.35 15.21 -5.97
N ASP A 202 -8.90 16.09 -6.85
CA ASP A 202 -7.62 16.00 -7.55
C ASP A 202 -7.44 14.69 -8.37
N GLY A 203 -8.51 13.90 -8.56
CA GLY A 203 -8.50 12.64 -9.30
C GLY A 203 -8.04 11.42 -8.50
N VAL A 204 -7.87 11.51 -7.18
CA VAL A 204 -7.50 10.39 -6.32
C VAL A 204 -8.56 9.29 -6.38
N ARG A 205 -8.14 8.05 -6.69
CA ARG A 205 -9.01 6.87 -6.63
C ARG A 205 -9.01 6.35 -5.20
N PHE A 206 -10.20 6.10 -4.64
CA PHE A 206 -10.37 5.76 -3.23
C PHE A 206 -11.24 4.54 -3.01
N LEU A 207 -10.79 3.65 -2.13
CA LEU A 207 -11.57 2.52 -1.59
C LEU A 207 -11.42 2.47 -0.07
N THR A 208 -12.48 2.06 0.63
CA THR A 208 -12.49 1.86 2.08
C THR A 208 -13.06 0.49 2.46
N LEU A 209 -12.79 0.06 3.69
CA LEU A 209 -13.31 -1.20 4.25
C LEU A 209 -14.84 -1.26 4.33
N GLY A 210 -15.49 -0.11 4.42
CA GLY A 210 -16.92 -0.04 4.73
C GLY A 210 -17.20 0.11 6.23
N LYS A 211 -18.42 0.61 6.56
CA LYS A 211 -18.81 0.91 7.94
C LYS A 211 -19.00 -0.35 8.78
N ILE A 212 -18.58 -0.27 10.03
CA ILE A 212 -18.99 -1.20 11.08
C ILE A 212 -20.38 -0.77 11.54
N GLY A 213 -21.34 -1.67 11.43
CA GLY A 213 -22.72 -1.47 11.83
C GLY A 213 -23.60 -2.58 11.26
N ASP A 214 -24.71 -2.89 11.92
CA ASP A 214 -25.61 -3.99 11.54
C ASP A 214 -26.25 -3.77 10.15
N PRO A 215 -26.27 -4.70 9.27
CA PRO A 215 -25.52 -5.88 8.87
C PRO A 215 -24.19 -5.56 8.15
N ALA A 216 -23.78 -4.31 8.09
CA ALA A 216 -22.58 -3.83 7.39
C ALA A 216 -21.27 -4.25 8.07
N GLU A 217 -21.30 -4.59 9.38
CA GLU A 217 -20.10 -5.09 10.08
C GLU A 217 -19.52 -6.36 9.43
N GLN A 218 -20.37 -7.25 8.97
CA GLN A 218 -19.94 -8.42 8.22
C GLN A 218 -19.32 -8.03 6.88
N ARG A 219 -19.83 -7.01 6.19
CA ARG A 219 -19.28 -6.53 4.92
C ARG A 219 -17.91 -5.88 5.11
N ALA A 220 -17.73 -5.06 6.14
CA ALA A 220 -16.43 -4.47 6.44
C ALA A 220 -15.37 -5.55 6.71
N ARG A 221 -15.67 -6.54 7.56
CA ARG A 221 -14.79 -7.68 7.82
C ARG A 221 -14.49 -8.51 6.57
N ARG A 222 -15.46 -8.64 5.66
CA ARG A 222 -15.32 -9.33 4.37
C ARG A 222 -14.36 -8.59 3.43
N SER A 223 -14.39 -7.27 3.44
CA SER A 223 -13.56 -6.44 2.55
C SER A 223 -12.08 -6.36 2.96
N VAL A 224 -11.71 -6.63 4.23
CA VAL A 224 -10.31 -6.55 4.71
C VAL A 224 -9.36 -7.37 3.85
N VAL A 225 -9.69 -8.64 3.62
CA VAL A 225 -8.85 -9.53 2.83
C VAL A 225 -8.79 -9.08 1.37
N ALA A 226 -9.93 -8.68 0.80
CA ALA A 226 -10.00 -8.20 -0.57
C ALA A 226 -9.17 -6.91 -0.79
N LEU A 227 -9.26 -5.93 0.13
CA LEU A 227 -8.43 -4.73 0.06
C LEU A 227 -6.94 -5.03 0.22
N ARG A 228 -6.59 -5.95 1.12
CA ARG A 228 -5.21 -6.44 1.23
C ARG A 228 -4.72 -7.07 -0.07
N GLN A 229 -5.59 -7.83 -0.75
CA GLN A 229 -5.28 -8.42 -2.05
C GLN A 229 -5.11 -7.35 -3.14
N ILE A 230 -5.92 -6.29 -3.09
CA ILE A 230 -5.75 -5.15 -3.98
C ILE A 230 -4.40 -4.48 -3.72
N LEU A 231 -4.10 -4.12 -2.48
CA LEU A 231 -2.83 -3.47 -2.14
C LEU A 231 -1.60 -4.31 -2.58
N GLY A 232 -1.62 -5.61 -2.29
CA GLY A 232 -0.51 -6.50 -2.64
C GLY A 232 -0.36 -6.79 -4.12
N GLY A 233 -1.48 -6.85 -4.84
CA GLY A 233 -1.53 -7.27 -6.25
C GLY A 233 -1.80 -6.14 -7.25
N PHE A 234 -2.01 -4.89 -6.81
CA PHE A 234 -2.20 -3.77 -7.72
C PHE A 234 -0.95 -3.56 -8.58
N ALA A 235 -1.12 -3.59 -9.90
CA ALA A 235 -0.04 -3.66 -10.86
C ALA A 235 -0.30 -2.76 -12.06
N GLU A 236 -0.30 -1.44 -11.81
CA GLU A 236 -0.42 -0.41 -12.84
C GLU A 236 0.86 0.43 -12.88
N PRO A 237 1.54 0.54 -14.04
CA PRO A 237 2.72 1.36 -14.18
C PRO A 237 2.45 2.84 -13.89
N GLY A 238 3.31 3.49 -13.09
CA GLY A 238 3.22 4.92 -12.79
C GLY A 238 2.14 5.32 -11.78
N TRP A 239 1.44 4.37 -11.17
CA TRP A 239 0.47 4.66 -10.11
C TRP A 239 1.10 4.66 -8.74
N ASP A 240 0.87 5.70 -7.96
CA ASP A 240 1.15 5.73 -6.53
C ASP A 240 0.05 5.02 -5.75
N LEU A 241 0.45 4.25 -4.76
CA LEU A 241 -0.44 3.47 -3.91
C LEU A 241 -0.22 3.86 -2.45
N ILE A 242 -1.27 4.31 -1.77
CA ILE A 242 -1.22 4.65 -0.36
C ILE A 242 -2.22 3.80 0.40
N GLY A 243 -1.76 3.13 1.46
CA GLY A 243 -2.62 2.42 2.41
C GLY A 243 -2.62 3.14 3.76
N ASP A 244 -3.78 3.66 4.16
CA ASP A 244 -4.03 4.09 5.54
C ASP A 244 -4.40 2.87 6.38
N LEU A 245 -3.44 2.38 7.17
CA LEU A 245 -3.63 1.13 7.91
C LEU A 245 -4.26 1.38 9.28
N GLU A 246 -5.06 0.40 9.71
CA GLU A 246 -5.68 0.42 11.03
C GLU A 246 -4.67 0.70 12.15
N ALA A 247 -5.15 1.35 13.20
CA ALA A 247 -4.34 1.77 14.32
C ALA A 247 -3.73 0.61 15.11
N GLY A 248 -2.47 0.76 15.50
CA GLY A 248 -1.78 -0.17 16.39
C GLY A 248 -0.86 -1.16 15.70
N PRO A 249 -0.27 -2.11 16.45
CA PRO A 249 0.72 -3.04 15.93
C PRO A 249 0.13 -4.27 15.21
N THR A 250 -1.17 -4.55 15.37
CA THR A 250 -1.80 -5.77 14.86
C THR A 250 -1.70 -5.87 13.35
N THR A 251 -2.14 -4.82 12.65
CA THR A 251 -2.14 -4.78 11.18
C THR A 251 -0.73 -4.89 10.58
N PRO A 252 0.29 -4.12 11.05
CA PRO A 252 1.66 -4.33 10.63
C PRO A 252 2.24 -5.68 11.06
N PHE A 253 1.89 -6.20 12.25
CA PHE A 253 2.32 -7.53 12.70
C PHE A 253 1.82 -8.63 11.76
N GLU A 254 0.60 -8.52 11.24
CA GLU A 254 0.05 -9.40 10.20
C GLU A 254 0.58 -9.08 8.79
N ARG A 255 1.60 -8.21 8.68
CA ARG A 255 2.27 -7.84 7.44
C ARG A 255 1.39 -7.11 6.41
N TYR A 256 0.37 -6.38 6.86
CA TYR A 256 -0.46 -5.56 5.96
C TYR A 256 0.34 -4.46 5.24
N HIS A 257 1.48 -4.05 5.80
CA HIS A 257 2.40 -3.09 5.21
C HIS A 257 3.30 -3.68 4.11
N SER A 258 3.29 -5.00 3.89
CA SER A 258 4.24 -5.68 3.00
C SER A 258 4.13 -5.25 1.53
N PHE A 259 2.97 -4.69 1.13
CA PHE A 259 2.82 -4.11 -0.20
C PHE A 259 3.69 -2.87 -0.42
N ALA A 260 4.16 -2.21 0.64
CA ALA A 260 4.79 -0.90 0.58
C ALA A 260 6.30 -0.96 0.34
N ASP A 261 6.80 0.02 -0.39
CA ASP A 261 8.22 0.28 -0.57
C ASP A 261 8.73 1.26 0.49
N ARG A 262 7.80 2.02 1.11
CA ARG A 262 8.06 2.98 2.19
C ARG A 262 6.98 2.90 3.24
N VAL A 263 7.37 3.11 4.49
CA VAL A 263 6.44 3.18 5.62
C VAL A 263 6.54 4.56 6.25
N VAL A 264 5.40 5.19 6.47
CA VAL A 264 5.27 6.43 7.23
C VAL A 264 4.71 6.09 8.61
N VAL A 265 5.50 6.31 9.66
CA VAL A 265 5.10 6.10 11.06
C VAL A 265 4.66 7.42 11.66
N VAL A 266 3.36 7.58 11.89
CA VAL A 266 2.78 8.81 12.44
C VAL A 266 2.75 8.75 13.96
N VAL A 267 3.37 9.75 14.62
CA VAL A 267 3.53 9.84 16.07
C VAL A 267 2.88 11.13 16.58
N GLY A 268 1.86 11.00 17.41
CA GLY A 268 1.26 12.15 18.11
C GLY A 268 1.98 12.51 19.42
N PRO A 269 1.61 13.62 20.10
CA PRO A 269 2.31 14.11 21.30
C PRO A 269 2.11 13.21 22.52
N ALA A 270 1.06 12.41 22.57
CA ALA A 270 0.83 11.52 23.71
C ALA A 270 1.89 10.41 23.81
N TRP A 271 2.44 10.17 25.01
CA TRP A 271 3.42 9.11 25.28
C TRP A 271 3.03 7.73 24.71
N ARG A 272 1.74 7.40 24.77
CA ARG A 272 1.23 6.14 24.18
C ARG A 272 1.46 6.06 22.66
N SER A 273 1.56 7.19 21.96
CA SER A 273 1.87 7.20 20.52
C SER A 273 3.32 6.81 20.29
N ALA A 274 4.24 7.33 21.07
CA ALA A 274 5.65 6.95 21.06
C ALA A 274 5.87 5.46 21.38
N LEU A 275 5.16 4.92 22.38
CA LEU A 275 5.23 3.50 22.71
C LEU A 275 4.75 2.63 21.54
N THR A 276 3.69 3.06 20.85
CA THR A 276 3.20 2.34 19.66
C THR A 276 4.24 2.39 18.54
N ALA A 277 4.81 3.56 18.24
CA ALA A 277 5.85 3.71 17.22
C ALA A 277 7.06 2.80 17.51
N ARG A 278 7.56 2.77 18.77
CA ARG A 278 8.65 1.87 19.15
C ARG A 278 8.36 0.38 18.95
N ARG A 279 7.09 -0.02 19.05
CA ARG A 279 6.67 -1.41 18.77
C ARG A 279 6.53 -1.65 17.27
N LEU A 280 6.18 -0.64 16.49
CA LEU A 280 6.02 -0.72 15.04
C LEU A 280 7.35 -0.78 14.31
N LEU A 281 8.34 0.03 14.71
CA LEU A 281 9.63 0.13 14.03
C LEU A 281 10.35 -1.21 13.83
N PRO A 282 10.43 -2.13 14.83
CA PRO A 282 11.01 -3.45 14.63
C PRO A 282 10.20 -4.34 13.66
N ILE A 283 8.87 -4.15 13.60
CA ILE A 283 7.98 -4.94 12.73
C ILE A 283 8.19 -4.55 11.26
N VAL A 284 8.41 -3.26 10.99
CA VAL A 284 8.64 -2.73 9.64
C VAL A 284 10.13 -2.66 9.27
N ALA A 285 11.01 -3.15 10.13
CA ALA A 285 12.44 -3.18 9.87
C ALA A 285 12.74 -3.87 8.53
N GLY A 286 13.57 -3.24 7.71
CA GLY A 286 13.88 -3.70 6.35
C GLY A 286 13.03 -3.04 5.25
N THR A 287 12.02 -2.22 5.62
CA THR A 287 11.36 -1.29 4.70
C THR A 287 11.79 0.14 5.05
N PRO A 288 12.21 0.96 4.09
CA PRO A 288 12.53 2.36 4.32
C PRO A 288 11.39 3.06 5.06
N THR A 289 11.70 3.68 6.19
CA THR A 289 10.69 4.22 7.12
C THR A 289 10.96 5.68 7.39
N ILE A 290 9.90 6.50 7.34
CA ILE A 290 9.90 7.93 7.67
C ILE A 290 9.07 8.11 8.95
N ILE A 291 9.64 8.72 9.98
CA ILE A 291 8.93 9.08 11.21
C ILE A 291 8.38 10.49 11.05
N VAL A 292 7.08 10.63 11.21
CA VAL A 292 6.37 11.90 11.15
C VAL A 292 5.76 12.18 12.51
N THR A 293 6.19 13.25 13.19
CA THR A 293 5.44 13.75 14.36
C THR A 293 4.29 14.63 13.90
N ASN A 294 3.13 14.50 14.55
CA ASN A 294 1.92 15.24 14.19
C ASN A 294 1.24 15.84 15.41
N ARG A 295 0.71 17.04 15.25
CA ARG A 295 -0.03 17.79 16.29
C ARG A 295 0.81 18.19 17.51
N PHE A 296 2.12 18.28 17.36
CA PHE A 296 2.99 18.87 18.37
C PHE A 296 2.84 20.39 18.35
N ARG A 297 2.86 20.99 19.53
CA ARG A 297 2.93 22.44 19.75
C ARG A 297 4.38 22.78 20.13
N ASP A 298 4.61 22.98 21.43
CA ASP A 298 5.93 23.28 21.97
C ASP A 298 6.56 22.06 22.67
N GLU A 299 5.89 20.90 22.62
CA GLU A 299 6.42 19.70 23.27
C GLU A 299 7.68 19.21 22.54
N PRO A 300 8.69 18.74 23.30
CA PRO A 300 9.86 18.12 22.70
C PRO A 300 9.51 16.79 22.04
N ASP A 301 10.31 16.39 21.07
CA ASP A 301 10.19 15.07 20.47
C ASP A 301 10.35 13.96 21.51
N HIS A 302 9.68 12.86 21.30
CA HIS A 302 9.80 11.71 22.19
C HIS A 302 11.23 11.14 22.15
N PRO A 303 11.89 10.90 23.31
CA PRO A 303 13.25 10.38 23.36
C PRO A 303 13.43 9.12 22.49
N GLY A 304 14.46 9.09 21.67
CA GLY A 304 14.79 7.97 20.78
C GLY A 304 13.90 7.83 19.54
N LEU A 305 13.05 8.80 19.25
CA LEU A 305 12.33 8.93 17.97
C LEU A 305 12.75 10.26 17.34
N VAL A 306 13.51 10.17 16.26
CA VAL A 306 13.96 11.35 15.50
C VAL A 306 13.04 11.48 14.29
N PRO A 307 12.13 12.47 14.25
CA PRO A 307 11.25 12.65 13.11
C PRO A 307 11.99 13.31 11.96
N GLU A 308 11.73 12.82 10.75
CA GLU A 308 12.16 13.47 9.51
C GLU A 308 11.24 14.63 9.13
N VAL A 309 9.97 14.57 9.54
CA VAL A 309 8.97 15.63 9.31
C VAL A 309 8.22 15.91 10.60
N ARG A 310 8.04 17.21 10.89
CA ARG A 310 7.20 17.69 11.99
C ARG A 310 5.98 18.42 11.44
N VAL A 311 4.81 17.81 11.57
CA VAL A 311 3.51 18.42 11.27
C VAL A 311 3.02 19.08 12.55
N PRO A 312 3.04 20.42 12.66
CA PRO A 312 2.66 21.10 13.88
C PRO A 312 1.15 20.98 14.16
N PHE A 313 0.77 21.24 15.41
CA PHE A 313 -0.63 21.49 15.70
C PHE A 313 -1.10 22.77 14.97
N ASP A 314 -2.17 22.63 14.22
CA ASP A 314 -2.73 23.71 13.43
C ASP A 314 -4.21 23.90 13.76
N PRO A 315 -4.62 25.06 14.29
CA PRO A 315 -6.01 25.32 14.61
C PRO A 315 -6.95 25.24 13.41
N ALA A 316 -6.50 25.67 12.23
CA ALA A 316 -7.31 25.63 11.02
C ALA A 316 -7.56 24.18 10.55
N VAL A 317 -6.54 23.33 10.63
CA VAL A 317 -6.67 21.88 10.38
C VAL A 317 -7.63 21.24 11.38
N ALA A 318 -7.48 21.55 12.68
CA ALA A 318 -8.36 21.03 13.71
C ALA A 318 -9.81 21.48 13.54
N GLU A 319 -10.05 22.70 13.02
CA GLU A 319 -11.38 23.20 12.69
C GLU A 319 -11.98 22.47 11.49
N ALA A 320 -11.21 22.30 10.42
CA ALA A 320 -11.61 21.56 9.23
C ALA A 320 -12.01 20.10 9.59
N GLU A 321 -11.17 19.41 10.38
CA GLU A 321 -11.47 18.05 10.86
C GLU A 321 -12.76 18.00 11.70
N ARG A 322 -12.98 18.95 12.62
CA ARG A 322 -14.23 19.03 13.42
C ARG A 322 -15.46 19.29 12.56
N ALA A 323 -15.29 20.05 11.48
CA ALA A 323 -16.37 20.33 10.54
C ALA A 323 -16.58 19.22 9.50
N GLY A 324 -15.78 18.13 9.53
CA GLY A 324 -15.84 17.04 8.56
C GLY A 324 -15.42 17.48 7.16
N ARG A 325 -14.53 18.48 7.06
CA ARG A 325 -14.02 19.04 5.80
C ARG A 325 -12.54 18.72 5.62
N ALA A 326 -12.10 18.67 4.36
CA ALA A 326 -10.71 18.34 4.03
C ALA A 326 -9.75 19.49 4.43
N PRO A 327 -8.76 19.25 5.29
CA PRO A 327 -7.81 20.28 5.71
C PRO A 327 -7.07 20.95 4.55
N LEU A 328 -6.75 20.20 3.50
CA LEU A 328 -6.05 20.71 2.33
C LEU A 328 -6.88 21.74 1.53
N ASP A 329 -8.21 21.71 1.62
CA ASP A 329 -9.10 22.69 0.97
C ASP A 329 -9.35 23.89 1.86
N GLU A 330 -9.47 23.69 3.17
CA GLU A 330 -9.80 24.75 4.13
C GLU A 330 -8.58 25.59 4.53
N ALA A 331 -7.41 24.98 4.55
CA ALA A 331 -6.19 25.61 5.04
C ALA A 331 -4.95 25.23 4.19
N PRO A 332 -4.96 25.42 2.84
CA PRO A 332 -3.94 24.89 1.94
C PRO A 332 -2.53 25.39 2.23
N GLY A 333 -2.38 26.63 2.72
CA GLY A 333 -1.08 27.23 3.05
C GLY A 333 -0.73 27.18 4.52
N SER A 334 -1.43 26.40 5.34
CA SER A 334 -1.16 26.31 6.76
C SER A 334 0.15 25.57 7.06
N PRO A 335 0.78 25.84 8.22
CA PRO A 335 2.03 25.18 8.59
C PRO A 335 1.96 23.65 8.55
N ALA A 336 0.82 23.07 8.89
CA ALA A 336 0.62 21.63 8.83
C ALA A 336 0.58 21.11 7.39
N MET A 337 -0.04 21.85 6.46
CA MET A 337 -0.09 21.46 5.05
C MET A 337 1.28 21.62 4.39
N VAL A 338 2.02 22.69 4.69
CA VAL A 338 3.41 22.88 4.25
C VAL A 338 4.30 21.72 4.73
N ALA A 339 4.13 21.26 5.97
CA ALA A 339 4.86 20.10 6.46
C ALA A 339 4.48 18.80 5.71
N CYS A 340 3.24 18.66 5.27
CA CYS A 340 2.83 17.54 4.40
C CYS A 340 3.45 17.65 3.00
N GLU A 341 3.67 18.85 2.45
CA GLU A 341 4.41 19.05 1.21
C GLU A 341 5.87 18.59 1.36
N GLN A 342 6.53 18.92 2.49
CA GLN A 342 7.87 18.42 2.80
C GLN A 342 7.91 16.89 2.87
N LEU A 343 6.87 16.26 3.44
CA LEU A 343 6.76 14.79 3.45
C LEU A 343 6.67 14.24 2.02
N VAL A 344 5.91 14.88 1.14
CA VAL A 344 5.82 14.50 -0.27
C VAL A 344 7.17 14.64 -0.96
N GLU A 345 7.93 15.70 -0.71
CA GLU A 345 9.29 15.89 -1.23
C GLU A 345 10.23 14.76 -0.79
N LEU A 346 10.20 14.36 0.49
CA LEU A 346 10.98 13.22 0.98
C LEU A 346 10.54 11.90 0.34
N LEU A 347 9.26 11.70 0.17
CA LEU A 347 8.72 10.51 -0.50
C LEU A 347 9.10 10.46 -1.99
N THR A 348 9.32 11.62 -2.63
CA THR A 348 9.65 11.73 -4.05
C THR A 348 11.13 11.95 -4.34
N GLY A 349 11.86 12.65 -3.48
CA GLY A 349 13.22 13.12 -3.74
C GLY A 349 14.34 12.13 -3.42
N GLU A 350 14.10 11.12 -2.59
CA GLU A 350 15.13 10.12 -2.28
C GLU A 350 15.40 9.13 -3.44
N GLN A 351 14.47 8.98 -4.36
CA GLN A 351 14.70 8.19 -5.56
C GLN A 351 15.73 8.87 -6.49
N ASP A 352 15.77 10.21 -6.50
CA ASP A 352 16.78 10.94 -7.26
C ASP A 352 18.18 10.80 -6.63
N ARG A 353 18.28 10.70 -5.29
CA ARG A 353 19.57 10.52 -4.59
C ARG A 353 20.11 9.09 -4.64
N GLN A 354 19.25 8.09 -4.77
CA GLN A 354 19.65 6.69 -4.83
C GLN A 354 20.18 6.33 -6.22
N SER A 355 19.55 6.89 -7.28
CA SER A 355 20.06 6.75 -8.65
C SER A 355 21.43 7.43 -8.85
N ASP A 356 21.69 8.55 -8.17
CA ASP A 356 22.96 9.26 -8.25
C ASP A 356 24.09 8.59 -7.44
N ARG A 357 23.79 7.78 -6.43
CA ARG A 357 24.79 7.06 -5.62
C ARG A 357 25.28 5.77 -6.25
N GLU A 358 24.48 5.12 -7.09
CA GLU A 358 24.89 3.90 -7.82
C GLU A 358 25.71 4.18 -9.09
N VAL A 359 25.91 5.45 -9.46
CA VAL A 359 26.67 5.89 -10.66
C VAL A 359 28.09 6.37 -10.34
N VAL A 360 28.59 6.18 -9.10
CA VAL A 360 30.01 6.45 -8.81
C VAL A 360 30.79 5.13 -8.96
N PRO A 361 31.75 5.07 -9.92
CA PRO A 361 32.53 3.87 -10.24
C PRO A 361 33.47 3.45 -9.10
#